data_4ee48749944a23dc8635f7e0a23ae05c
#
_entry.id   4ee48749944a23dc8635f7e0a23ae05c
#
_cell.length_a   1.000
_cell.length_b   1.000
_cell.length_c   1.000
_cell.angle_alpha   90.00
_cell.angle_beta   90.00
_cell.angle_gamma   90.00
#
_symmetry.space_group_name_H-M   'P 1'
#
loop_
_entity.id
_entity.type
_entity.pdbx_description
1 polymer ?
#
loop_
_entity_poly.entity_id
_entity_poly.type
_entity_poly.pdbx_seq_one_letter_code
_entity_poly.pdbx_strand_id
1 'polypeptide(L)'
;MNSRRLGGLTAAALLSVGMSLGAGLAAADPGDYTVLLIDPNVVTGSLAYTAPPPVLNPGGQPGAMTIYTHRDGRTIADTVWVLGDPGAAAGAISSAQAATPVANSKTVSVPVGQNGQLVTGKSPDGTRSLSVLYFTEGNAAASLEFTGPAGDPVPQDLVVEFGQKQDALIKSQLGT
;
A
#
# COMPACT_ATOMS: atom_id res chain seq x y z
N MET A 1 58.33 -17.61 -51.84
CA MET A 1 59.03 -18.31 -50.71
C MET A 1 59.01 -17.37 -49.53
N ASN A 2 58.48 -17.86 -48.40
CA ASN A 2 58.60 -17.36 -47.00
C ASN A 2 57.97 -16.00 -46.65
N SER A 3 56.81 -16.08 -46.27
CA SER A 3 56.14 -15.83 -44.96
C SER A 3 57.02 -15.36 -43.82
N ARG A 4 56.66 -14.23 -43.23
CA ARG A 4 56.69 -14.04 -41.75
C ARG A 4 55.66 -13.03 -41.29
N ARG A 5 54.74 -13.55 -40.50
CA ARG A 5 53.76 -12.83 -39.74
C ARG A 5 54.42 -12.11 -38.57
N LEU A 6 54.05 -10.86 -38.30
CA LEU A 6 54.23 -10.28 -36.97
C LEU A 6 52.87 -9.73 -36.52
N GLY A 7 52.46 -10.28 -35.42
CA GLY A 7 51.22 -9.92 -34.75
C GLY A 7 51.35 -8.60 -34.05
N GLY A 8 50.31 -7.81 -34.24
CA GLY A 8 50.08 -6.61 -33.43
C GLY A 8 49.31 -6.95 -32.16
N LEU A 9 49.90 -6.72 -31.02
CA LEU A 9 49.25 -6.73 -29.71
C LEU A 9 48.43 -5.46 -29.57
N THR A 10 47.13 -5.58 -29.67
CA THR A 10 46.21 -4.52 -29.25
C THR A 10 46.01 -4.58 -27.75
N ALA A 11 46.58 -3.64 -27.04
CA ALA A 11 46.33 -3.41 -25.64
C ALA A 11 44.87 -2.93 -25.45
N ALA A 12 44.03 -3.77 -24.88
CA ALA A 12 42.70 -3.39 -24.43
C ALA A 12 42.83 -2.58 -23.14
N ALA A 13 42.60 -1.27 -23.22
CA ALA A 13 42.47 -0.40 -22.07
C ALA A 13 41.14 -0.72 -21.36
N LEU A 14 41.21 -1.40 -20.22
CA LEU A 14 40.09 -1.56 -19.31
C LEU A 14 39.81 -0.21 -18.64
N LEU A 15 38.80 0.49 -19.13
CA LEU A 15 38.13 1.57 -18.43
C LEU A 15 37.35 0.98 -17.26
N SER A 16 37.93 1.00 -16.06
CA SER A 16 37.24 0.78 -14.83
C SER A 16 36.30 1.96 -14.58
N VAL A 17 35.04 1.81 -14.99
CA VAL A 17 33.95 2.67 -14.51
C VAL A 17 33.78 2.35 -13.03
N GLY A 18 34.29 3.26 -12.18
CA GLY A 18 34.02 3.26 -10.75
C GLY A 18 32.51 3.45 -10.54
N MET A 19 31.80 2.37 -10.30
CA MET A 19 30.48 2.45 -9.67
C MET A 19 30.70 2.98 -8.27
N SER A 20 30.41 4.26 -8.05
CA SER A 20 30.14 4.78 -6.72
C SER A 20 28.94 3.99 -6.20
N LEU A 21 29.21 3.03 -5.34
CA LEU A 21 28.20 2.43 -4.46
C LEU A 21 27.64 3.59 -3.63
N GLY A 22 26.54 4.16 -4.09
CA GLY A 22 25.72 5.00 -3.26
C GLY A 22 25.47 4.18 -1.99
N ALA A 23 25.73 4.79 -0.83
CA ALA A 23 25.38 4.20 0.45
C ALA A 23 23.94 3.75 0.37
N GLY A 24 23.73 2.45 0.18
CA GLY A 24 22.42 1.85 0.30
C GLY A 24 21.95 2.19 1.69
N LEU A 25 20.87 2.95 1.79
CA LEU A 25 20.10 3.00 2.99
C LEU A 25 19.88 1.54 3.35
N ALA A 26 20.42 1.12 4.49
CA ALA A 26 20.14 -0.21 5.03
C ALA A 26 18.61 -0.31 5.04
N ALA A 27 18.06 -1.16 4.16
CA ALA A 27 16.66 -1.53 4.27
C ALA A 27 16.54 -2.04 5.70
N ALA A 28 15.75 -1.36 6.53
CA ALA A 28 15.39 -1.89 7.82
C ALA A 28 14.94 -3.34 7.57
N ASP A 29 15.45 -4.25 8.39
CA ASP A 29 15.01 -5.64 8.39
C ASP A 29 13.50 -5.62 8.22
N PRO A 30 12.91 -6.31 7.23
CA PRO A 30 11.47 -6.21 7.00
C PRO A 30 10.77 -6.67 8.26
N GLY A 31 10.35 -5.69 9.08
CA GLY A 31 9.60 -5.96 10.29
C GLY A 31 8.36 -6.77 9.92
N ASP A 32 7.78 -7.47 10.85
CA ASP A 32 6.49 -8.14 10.63
C ASP A 32 5.39 -7.07 10.49
N TYR A 33 5.26 -6.53 9.28
CA TYR A 33 4.26 -5.51 8.96
C TYR A 33 2.82 -6.03 9.05
N THR A 34 2.61 -7.34 9.25
CA THR A 34 1.25 -7.89 9.41
C THR A 34 0.57 -7.36 10.67
N VAL A 35 1.35 -6.97 11.67
CA VAL A 35 0.85 -6.33 12.90
C VAL A 35 0.25 -4.94 12.67
N LEU A 36 0.47 -4.35 11.49
CA LEU A 36 -0.10 -3.05 11.10
C LEU A 36 -1.51 -3.18 10.51
N LEU A 37 -1.97 -4.39 10.16
CA LEU A 37 -3.29 -4.60 9.57
C LEU A 37 -4.35 -4.69 10.66
N ILE A 38 -5.47 -3.98 10.47
CA ILE A 38 -6.56 -3.97 11.45
C ILE A 38 -7.51 -5.14 11.23
N ASP A 39 -7.81 -5.89 12.28
CA ASP A 39 -8.83 -6.95 12.20
C ASP A 39 -10.24 -6.35 12.28
N PRO A 40 -11.06 -6.47 11.21
CA PRO A 40 -12.44 -5.99 11.21
C PRO A 40 -13.31 -6.58 12.31
N ASN A 41 -13.02 -7.80 12.74
CA ASN A 41 -13.78 -8.45 13.81
C ASN A 41 -13.61 -7.71 15.15
N VAL A 42 -12.41 -7.16 15.41
CA VAL A 42 -12.15 -6.33 16.59
C VAL A 42 -12.90 -5.00 16.51
N VAL A 43 -12.95 -4.38 15.30
CA VAL A 43 -13.64 -3.10 15.10
C VAL A 43 -15.15 -3.25 15.28
N THR A 44 -15.74 -4.28 14.70
CA THR A 44 -17.20 -4.50 14.68
C THR A 44 -17.71 -5.29 15.88
N GLY A 45 -16.83 -5.85 16.70
CA GLY A 45 -17.23 -6.74 17.81
C GLY A 45 -17.88 -8.04 17.33
N SER A 46 -17.52 -8.52 16.13
CA SER A 46 -18.14 -9.70 15.50
C SER A 46 -17.06 -10.70 15.04
N LEU A 47 -17.49 -11.91 14.67
CA LEU A 47 -16.64 -12.92 14.03
C LEU A 47 -17.12 -13.20 12.59
N ALA A 48 -17.56 -12.16 11.90
CA ALA A 48 -18.17 -12.28 10.59
C ALA A 48 -17.17 -12.22 9.42
N TYR A 49 -15.97 -11.73 9.69
CA TYR A 49 -14.91 -11.59 8.69
C TYR A 49 -13.90 -12.74 8.77
N THR A 50 -13.45 -13.20 7.61
CA THR A 50 -12.34 -14.13 7.44
C THR A 50 -11.35 -13.57 6.46
N ALA A 51 -10.06 -13.92 6.59
CA ALA A 51 -9.01 -13.49 5.68
C ALA A 51 -8.00 -14.62 5.42
N PRO A 52 -7.36 -14.66 4.25
CA PRO A 52 -6.17 -15.46 4.03
C PRO A 52 -4.97 -14.88 4.81
N PRO A 53 -3.85 -15.60 4.89
CA PRO A 53 -2.61 -15.04 5.41
C PRO A 53 -2.24 -13.75 4.66
N PRO A 54 -1.79 -12.70 5.38
CA PRO A 54 -1.38 -11.45 4.75
C PRO A 54 -0.24 -11.62 3.73
N VAL A 55 -0.27 -10.79 2.71
CA VAL A 55 0.81 -10.68 1.71
C VAL A 55 1.78 -9.59 2.18
N LEU A 56 3.06 -9.95 2.32
CA LEU A 56 4.11 -8.99 2.64
C LEU A 56 4.62 -8.29 1.38
N ASN A 57 5.08 -7.06 1.57
CA ASN A 57 5.67 -6.22 0.52
C ASN A 57 4.77 -6.07 -0.73
N PRO A 58 3.52 -5.62 -0.56
CA PRO A 58 2.60 -5.45 -1.67
C PRO A 58 3.15 -4.45 -2.69
N GLY A 59 3.15 -4.85 -3.98
CA GLY A 59 3.73 -4.04 -5.05
C GLY A 59 5.24 -3.84 -4.95
N GLY A 60 5.96 -4.69 -4.18
CA GLY A 60 7.41 -4.60 -3.98
C GLY A 60 7.83 -3.50 -2.99
N GLN A 61 6.89 -2.88 -2.30
CA GLN A 61 7.16 -1.87 -1.26
C GLN A 61 7.05 -2.51 0.13
N PRO A 62 7.91 -2.11 1.10
CA PRO A 62 7.80 -2.59 2.48
C PRO A 62 6.40 -2.34 3.04
N GLY A 63 5.78 -3.38 3.63
CA GLY A 63 4.42 -3.29 4.13
C GLY A 63 3.70 -4.62 4.17
N ALA A 64 2.39 -4.58 4.37
CA ALA A 64 1.52 -5.75 4.36
C ALA A 64 0.15 -5.42 3.76
N MET A 65 -0.51 -6.43 3.21
CA MET A 65 -1.91 -6.34 2.80
C MET A 65 -2.66 -7.64 3.07
N THR A 66 -3.97 -7.51 3.28
CA THR A 66 -4.90 -8.65 3.27
C THR A 66 -6.28 -8.22 2.77
N ILE A 67 -7.12 -9.21 2.43
CA ILE A 67 -8.51 -8.97 2.05
C ILE A 67 -9.40 -9.75 3.01
N TYR A 68 -10.13 -9.03 3.84
CA TYR A 68 -11.14 -9.59 4.69
C TYR A 68 -12.44 -9.77 3.92
N THR A 69 -13.05 -10.93 4.05
CA THR A 69 -14.36 -11.25 3.45
C THR A 69 -15.38 -11.46 4.53
N HIS A 70 -16.44 -10.66 4.52
CA HIS A 70 -17.60 -10.80 5.38
C HIS A 70 -18.52 -11.90 4.85
N ARG A 71 -19.30 -12.55 5.73
CA ARG A 71 -20.21 -13.66 5.38
C ARG A 71 -21.23 -13.31 4.31
N ASP A 72 -21.61 -12.03 4.15
CA ASP A 72 -22.54 -11.55 3.12
C ASP A 72 -21.86 -11.20 1.79
N GLY A 73 -20.55 -11.44 1.66
CA GLY A 73 -19.77 -11.19 0.45
C GLY A 73 -19.23 -9.75 0.32
N ARG A 74 -19.39 -8.90 1.34
CA ARG A 74 -18.63 -7.63 1.43
C ARG A 74 -17.16 -7.91 1.67
N THR A 75 -16.28 -7.03 1.21
CA THR A 75 -14.85 -7.16 1.44
C THR A 75 -14.24 -5.87 1.96
N ILE A 76 -13.16 -6.01 2.73
CA ILE A 76 -12.28 -4.92 3.12
C ILE A 76 -10.87 -5.32 2.71
N ALA A 77 -10.29 -4.62 1.73
CA ALA A 77 -8.88 -4.75 1.43
C ALA A 77 -8.11 -3.72 2.26
N ASP A 78 -7.27 -4.21 3.14
CA ASP A 78 -6.41 -3.39 4.01
C ASP A 78 -4.97 -3.49 3.52
N THR A 79 -4.37 -2.35 3.22
CA THR A 79 -2.98 -2.26 2.75
C THR A 79 -2.26 -1.16 3.51
N VAL A 80 -1.12 -1.49 4.10
CA VAL A 80 -0.23 -0.53 4.76
C VAL A 80 1.16 -0.67 4.15
N TRP A 81 1.74 0.44 3.73
CA TRP A 81 3.13 0.56 3.30
C TRP A 81 3.93 1.37 4.32
N VAL A 82 5.18 0.98 4.56
CA VAL A 82 6.11 1.72 5.43
C VAL A 82 7.28 2.16 4.58
N LEU A 83 7.32 3.44 4.24
CA LEU A 83 8.25 4.02 3.27
C LEU A 83 9.46 4.67 3.97
N GLY A 84 10.37 5.21 3.18
CA GLY A 84 11.59 5.84 3.71
C GLY A 84 11.34 7.20 4.39
N ASP A 85 10.30 7.92 3.98
CA ASP A 85 9.97 9.25 4.49
C ASP A 85 8.49 9.61 4.21
N PRO A 86 7.96 10.68 4.83
CA PRO A 86 6.57 11.10 4.63
C PRO A 86 6.22 11.52 3.19
N GLY A 87 7.20 12.01 2.42
CA GLY A 87 7.00 12.36 1.01
C GLY A 87 6.77 11.11 0.16
N ALA A 88 7.55 10.05 0.41
CA ALA A 88 7.36 8.75 -0.22
C ALA A 88 5.99 8.15 0.16
N ALA A 89 5.55 8.28 1.42
CA ALA A 89 4.23 7.86 1.86
C ALA A 89 3.11 8.58 1.10
N ALA A 90 3.19 9.90 0.94
CA ALA A 90 2.24 10.68 0.15
C ALA A 90 2.24 10.27 -1.34
N GLY A 91 3.42 9.97 -1.90
CA GLY A 91 3.56 9.44 -3.25
C GLY A 91 2.91 8.07 -3.44
N ALA A 92 3.02 7.18 -2.45
CA ALA A 92 2.36 5.88 -2.45
C ALA A 92 0.82 6.00 -2.47
N ILE A 93 0.25 6.93 -1.67
CA ILE A 93 -1.20 7.23 -1.71
C ILE A 93 -1.62 7.72 -3.11
N SER A 94 -0.86 8.65 -3.71
CA SER A 94 -1.17 9.14 -5.06
C SER A 94 -1.17 8.01 -6.10
N SER A 95 -0.22 7.08 -5.98
CA SER A 95 -0.12 5.90 -6.85
C SER A 95 -1.28 4.93 -6.61
N ALA A 96 -1.67 4.68 -5.36
CA ALA A 96 -2.79 3.83 -5.00
C ALA A 96 -4.12 4.40 -5.53
N GLN A 97 -4.33 5.72 -5.40
CA GLN A 97 -5.51 6.39 -5.94
C GLN A 97 -5.61 6.26 -7.47
N ALA A 98 -4.48 6.40 -8.17
CA ALA A 98 -4.44 6.22 -9.62
C ALA A 98 -4.69 4.77 -10.06
N ALA A 99 -4.30 3.79 -9.23
CA ALA A 99 -4.48 2.36 -9.51
C ALA A 99 -5.88 1.84 -9.20
N THR A 100 -6.69 2.57 -8.41
CA THR A 100 -8.03 2.15 -7.98
C THR A 100 -9.11 2.99 -8.68
N PRO A 101 -9.58 2.59 -9.87
CA PRO A 101 -10.58 3.34 -10.59
C PRO A 101 -11.95 3.25 -9.90
N VAL A 102 -12.48 4.40 -9.49
CA VAL A 102 -13.80 4.52 -8.87
C VAL A 102 -14.71 5.31 -9.81
N ALA A 103 -15.73 4.66 -10.37
CA ALA A 103 -16.70 5.29 -11.25
C ALA A 103 -17.67 6.19 -10.46
N ASN A 104 -18.03 7.34 -11.03
CA ASN A 104 -18.91 8.34 -10.40
C ASN A 104 -18.39 8.76 -9.01
N SER A 105 -17.08 8.94 -8.90
CA SER A 105 -16.41 9.17 -7.62
C SER A 105 -16.74 10.53 -7.00
N LYS A 106 -16.87 10.52 -5.67
CA LYS A 106 -16.90 11.72 -4.82
C LYS A 106 -15.79 11.57 -3.79
N THR A 107 -14.97 12.61 -3.63
CA THR A 107 -13.90 12.66 -2.63
C THR A 107 -14.24 13.67 -1.57
N VAL A 108 -14.05 13.29 -0.29
CA VAL A 108 -14.19 14.16 0.86
C VAL A 108 -12.99 13.99 1.79
N SER A 109 -12.55 15.07 2.44
CA SER A 109 -11.56 14.98 3.51
C SER A 109 -12.22 14.43 4.78
N VAL A 110 -11.49 13.58 5.50
CA VAL A 110 -11.95 12.93 6.74
C VAL A 110 -10.87 13.03 7.83
N PRO A 111 -11.26 13.04 9.11
CA PRO A 111 -10.31 13.19 10.23
C PRO A 111 -9.65 11.83 10.57
N VAL A 112 -8.81 11.33 9.66
CA VAL A 112 -8.05 10.09 9.81
C VAL A 112 -6.61 10.35 9.42
N GLY A 113 -5.67 10.08 10.33
CA GLY A 113 -4.25 10.27 10.12
C GLY A 113 -3.91 11.65 9.57
N GLN A 114 -2.90 11.70 8.71
CA GLN A 114 -2.53 12.89 7.96
C GLN A 114 -3.13 12.79 6.54
N ASN A 115 -3.73 13.89 6.06
CA ASN A 115 -4.32 14.00 4.71
C ASN A 115 -5.39 12.94 4.40
N GLY A 116 -6.20 12.54 5.39
CA GLY A 116 -7.25 11.55 5.23
C GLY A 116 -8.26 11.94 4.14
N GLN A 117 -8.44 11.06 3.16
CA GLN A 117 -9.37 11.23 2.05
C GLN A 117 -10.23 9.99 1.87
N LEU A 118 -11.54 10.17 1.81
CA LEU A 118 -12.49 9.12 1.49
C LEU A 118 -13.03 9.34 0.08
N VAL A 119 -12.78 8.38 -0.79
CA VAL A 119 -13.31 8.31 -2.16
C VAL A 119 -14.46 7.32 -2.19
N THR A 120 -15.65 7.76 -2.56
CA THR A 120 -16.84 6.89 -2.66
C THR A 120 -17.37 6.87 -4.09
N GLY A 121 -17.92 5.75 -4.51
CA GLY A 121 -18.50 5.59 -5.84
C GLY A 121 -18.86 4.13 -6.13
N LYS A 122 -18.64 3.72 -7.36
CA LYS A 122 -18.92 2.36 -7.83
C LYS A 122 -17.69 1.73 -8.49
N SER A 123 -17.67 0.40 -8.56
CA SER A 123 -16.76 -0.32 -9.43
C SER A 123 -16.95 0.11 -10.90
N PRO A 124 -15.93 -0.03 -11.78
CA PRO A 124 -16.02 0.38 -13.18
C PRO A 124 -17.19 -0.25 -13.94
N ASP A 125 -17.59 -1.47 -13.58
CA ASP A 125 -18.73 -2.19 -14.14
C ASP A 125 -20.08 -1.79 -13.49
N GLY A 126 -20.07 -0.95 -12.45
CA GLY A 126 -21.25 -0.47 -11.74
C GLY A 126 -21.93 -1.48 -10.82
N THR A 127 -21.39 -2.70 -10.70
CA THR A 127 -22.04 -3.81 -9.97
C THR A 127 -21.82 -3.77 -8.47
N ARG A 128 -20.79 -3.03 -8.01
CA ARG A 128 -20.42 -2.90 -6.60
C ARG A 128 -20.35 -1.44 -6.17
N SER A 129 -20.66 -1.18 -4.90
CA SER A 129 -20.28 0.07 -4.25
C SER A 129 -18.83 0.00 -3.80
N LEU A 130 -18.09 1.11 -3.92
CA LEU A 130 -16.73 1.27 -3.44
C LEU A 130 -16.65 2.45 -2.48
N SER A 131 -15.96 2.26 -1.36
CA SER A 131 -15.53 3.33 -0.45
C SER A 131 -14.06 3.07 -0.14
N VAL A 132 -13.18 3.98 -0.57
CA VAL A 132 -11.73 3.82 -0.37
C VAL A 132 -11.23 4.97 0.48
N LEU A 133 -10.71 4.63 1.65
CA LEU A 133 -10.08 5.56 2.56
C LEU A 133 -8.57 5.51 2.35
N TYR A 134 -7.97 6.67 2.13
CA TYR A 134 -6.53 6.86 2.03
C TYR A 134 -6.06 7.83 3.09
N PHE A 135 -4.94 7.54 3.75
CA PHE A 135 -4.29 8.47 4.67
C PHE A 135 -2.81 8.13 4.84
N THR A 136 -2.06 9.03 5.45
CA THR A 136 -0.67 8.79 5.87
C THR A 136 -0.55 8.99 7.38
N GLU A 137 0.45 8.33 7.97
CA GLU A 137 0.89 8.59 9.34
C GLU A 137 2.41 8.47 9.40
N GLY A 138 3.10 9.59 9.62
CA GLY A 138 4.55 9.65 9.50
C GLY A 138 5.03 9.17 8.12
N ASN A 139 5.84 8.13 8.09
CA ASN A 139 6.32 7.47 6.87
C ASN A 139 5.44 6.28 6.43
N ALA A 140 4.33 6.03 7.10
CA ALA A 140 3.37 5.02 6.67
C ALA A 140 2.29 5.60 5.76
N ALA A 141 1.86 4.80 4.79
CA ALA A 141 0.72 5.07 3.93
C ALA A 141 -0.29 3.93 4.07
N ALA A 142 -1.58 4.24 4.18
CA ALA A 142 -2.62 3.24 4.35
C ALA A 142 -3.76 3.44 3.34
N SER A 143 -4.29 2.33 2.85
CA SER A 143 -5.48 2.26 2.01
C SER A 143 -6.43 1.19 2.54
N LEU A 144 -7.65 1.60 2.85
CA LEU A 144 -8.75 0.71 3.22
C LEU A 144 -9.83 0.78 2.14
N GLU A 145 -9.98 -0.29 1.35
CA GLU A 145 -11.00 -0.40 0.32
C GLU A 145 -12.17 -1.27 0.79
N PHE A 146 -13.33 -0.66 0.91
CA PHE A 146 -14.58 -1.32 1.26
C PHE A 146 -15.41 -1.57 0.01
N THR A 147 -15.75 -2.83 -0.25
CA THR A 147 -16.59 -3.22 -1.38
C THR A 147 -17.88 -3.87 -0.90
N GLY A 148 -19.00 -3.38 -1.41
CA GLY A 148 -20.34 -3.88 -1.06
C GLY A 148 -21.27 -4.01 -2.26
N PRO A 149 -22.55 -4.42 -2.06
CA PRO A 149 -23.56 -4.37 -3.11
C PRO A 149 -23.76 -2.95 -3.63
N ALA A 150 -24.04 -2.77 -4.93
CA ALA A 150 -24.12 -1.44 -5.56
C ALA A 150 -25.17 -0.49 -4.93
N GLY A 151 -26.24 -1.06 -4.36
CA GLY A 151 -27.31 -0.30 -3.70
C GLY A 151 -27.19 -0.17 -2.19
N ASP A 152 -26.13 -0.74 -1.60
CA ASP A 152 -25.92 -0.77 -0.14
C ASP A 152 -24.44 -0.50 0.18
N PRO A 153 -23.99 0.78 0.03
CA PRO A 153 -22.62 1.16 0.33
C PRO A 153 -22.35 1.08 1.84
N VAL A 154 -21.09 0.87 2.19
CA VAL A 154 -20.66 0.93 3.59
C VAL A 154 -20.87 2.36 4.12
N PRO A 155 -21.49 2.54 5.31
CA PRO A 155 -21.68 3.87 5.91
C PRO A 155 -20.34 4.60 6.11
N GLN A 156 -20.34 5.90 5.82
CA GLN A 156 -19.11 6.71 5.90
C GLN A 156 -18.53 6.77 7.32
N ASP A 157 -19.37 6.86 8.33
CA ASP A 157 -18.98 6.89 9.75
C ASP A 157 -18.24 5.60 10.13
N LEU A 158 -18.69 4.45 9.66
CA LEU A 158 -18.03 3.17 9.88
C LEU A 158 -16.64 3.14 9.19
N VAL A 159 -16.55 3.62 7.94
CA VAL A 159 -15.25 3.71 7.24
C VAL A 159 -14.27 4.60 8.00
N VAL A 160 -14.74 5.74 8.51
CA VAL A 160 -13.93 6.67 9.32
C VAL A 160 -13.49 6.02 10.63
N GLU A 161 -14.38 5.28 11.31
CA GLU A 161 -14.03 4.54 12.53
C GLU A 161 -12.93 3.51 12.27
N PHE A 162 -13.04 2.73 11.19
CA PHE A 162 -12.00 1.81 10.77
C PHE A 162 -10.66 2.52 10.57
N GLY A 163 -10.69 3.63 9.83
CA GLY A 163 -9.49 4.41 9.56
C GLY A 163 -8.84 4.98 10.82
N GLN A 164 -9.62 5.49 11.77
CA GLN A 164 -9.10 6.01 13.04
C GLN A 164 -8.45 4.92 13.88
N LYS A 165 -9.02 3.72 13.91
CA LYS A 165 -8.43 2.56 14.60
C LYS A 165 -7.17 2.07 13.89
N GLN A 166 -7.16 2.07 12.55
CA GLN A 166 -5.97 1.74 11.75
C GLN A 166 -4.84 2.76 12.00
N ASP A 167 -5.15 4.05 12.00
CA ASP A 167 -4.21 5.13 12.31
C ASP A 167 -3.60 4.96 13.72
N ALA A 168 -4.45 4.70 14.73
CA ALA A 168 -3.99 4.45 16.09
C ALA A 168 -3.09 3.21 16.20
N LEU A 169 -3.40 2.15 15.44
CA LEU A 169 -2.57 0.95 15.37
C LEU A 169 -1.21 1.25 14.76
N ILE A 170 -1.16 1.96 13.63
CA ILE A 170 0.08 2.39 12.98
C ILE A 170 0.94 3.20 13.94
N LYS A 171 0.36 4.22 14.60
CA LYS A 171 1.06 5.02 15.61
C LYS A 171 1.65 4.18 16.72
N SER A 172 0.88 3.23 17.25
CA SER A 172 1.34 2.38 18.36
C SER A 172 2.47 1.45 17.97
N GLN A 173 2.48 0.95 16.73
CA GLN A 173 3.45 -0.02 16.24
C GLN A 173 4.74 0.63 15.71
N LEU A 174 4.63 1.81 15.09
CA LEU A 174 5.77 2.50 14.50
C LEU A 174 6.35 3.58 15.42
N GLY A 175 5.67 3.93 16.52
CA GLY A 175 6.14 4.93 17.48
C GLY A 175 6.11 6.37 16.92
N THR A 176 5.16 6.68 16.05
CA THR A 176 4.96 8.00 15.42
C THR A 176 4.02 8.87 16.23
#